data_9a71cbf493d7ee3c37031c6d37bf24a4
#
_entry.id   9a71cbf493d7ee3c37031c6d37bf24a4
#
_cell.length_a   1.000
_cell.length_b   1.000
_cell.length_c   1.000
_cell.angle_alpha   90.00
_cell.angle_beta   90.00
_cell.angle_gamma   90.00
#
_symmetry.space_group_name_H-M   'P 1'
#
loop_
_entity.id
_entity.type
_entity.pdbx_description
1 polymer ?
#
loop_
_entity_poly.entity_id
_entity_poly.type
_entity_poly.pdbx_seq_one_letter_code
_entity_poly.pdbx_strand_id
1 'polypeptide(L)'
;MQTYVWGRGDGSTMDLDPDDMYQLVEEHPEVLTGVSPYVSFQATLRRGDEKFDKTQLYGVSEVMFKNETQATMDGGQKLTAGRFLSFLDVERRSNVCVIGAYLAQEAFQGDALGQTLSINGASYTVIGVLDQLSTGEMLKGGPDDQIYIPYENALELMGARYVTLYIFTSTSGETAAQAKEVIDSMLYD
;
A
#
# COMPACT_ATOMS: atom_id res chain seq x y z
N MET A 1 4.42 18.01 -2.59
CA MET A 1 4.95 16.63 -2.52
C MET A 1 4.41 15.88 -3.74
N GLN A 2 5.27 15.27 -4.53
CA GLN A 2 4.83 14.51 -5.71
C GLN A 2 5.21 13.04 -5.52
N THR A 3 4.34 12.17 -5.98
CA THR A 3 4.51 10.71 -5.90
C THR A 3 4.88 10.18 -7.29
N TYR A 4 5.88 9.33 -7.36
CA TYR A 4 6.29 8.64 -8.56
C TYR A 4 6.05 7.16 -8.41
N VAL A 5 5.34 6.61 -9.37
CA VAL A 5 5.20 5.17 -9.51
C VAL A 5 6.31 4.71 -10.45
N TRP A 6 7.19 3.87 -9.93
CA TRP A 6 8.23 3.26 -10.73
C TRP A 6 8.01 1.75 -10.79
N GLY A 7 7.93 1.23 -11.98
CA GLY A 7 7.81 -0.19 -12.25
C GLY A 7 8.36 -0.50 -13.64
N ARG A 8 8.99 -1.63 -13.78
CA ARG A 8 9.60 -2.05 -15.02
C ARG A 8 8.54 -2.64 -15.96
N GLY A 9 8.26 -1.92 -17.06
CA GLY A 9 7.29 -2.33 -18.08
C GLY A 9 7.83 -3.25 -19.18
N ASP A 10 9.10 -3.62 -19.16
CA ASP A 10 9.80 -4.31 -20.25
C ASP A 10 10.00 -5.84 -20.05
N GLY A 11 9.49 -6.40 -18.95
CA GLY A 11 9.60 -7.83 -18.65
C GLY A 11 11.00 -8.32 -18.28
N SER A 12 11.96 -7.42 -18.04
CA SER A 12 13.28 -7.83 -17.60
C SER A 12 13.28 -8.18 -16.10
N THR A 13 13.91 -9.29 -15.78
CA THR A 13 13.97 -9.92 -14.45
C THR A 13 15.08 -9.36 -13.58
N MET A 14 15.20 -8.06 -13.39
CA MET A 14 16.00 -7.59 -12.27
C MET A 14 15.16 -7.63 -11.01
N ASP A 15 15.62 -8.43 -10.07
CA ASP A 15 15.07 -8.52 -8.74
C ASP A 15 15.42 -7.22 -8.01
N LEU A 16 14.44 -6.34 -7.85
CA LEU A 16 14.60 -5.12 -7.07
C LEU A 16 14.44 -5.50 -5.59
N ASP A 17 15.57 -5.47 -4.88
CA ASP A 17 15.57 -5.70 -3.44
C ASP A 17 15.01 -4.46 -2.73
N PRO A 18 14.05 -4.61 -1.80
CA PRO A 18 13.58 -3.51 -0.99
C PRO A 18 14.68 -2.77 -0.24
N ASP A 19 15.72 -3.47 0.22
CA ASP A 19 16.84 -2.87 0.95
C ASP A 19 17.62 -1.90 0.06
N ASP A 20 17.84 -2.22 -1.21
CA ASP A 20 18.48 -1.33 -2.17
C ASP A 20 17.65 -0.06 -2.40
N MET A 21 16.33 -0.20 -2.43
CA MET A 21 15.42 0.94 -2.59
C MET A 21 15.39 1.85 -1.35
N TYR A 22 15.45 1.29 -0.16
CA TYR A 22 15.56 2.06 1.09
C TYR A 22 16.91 2.79 1.17
N GLN A 23 18.00 2.12 0.79
CA GLN A 23 19.32 2.73 0.75
C GLN A 23 19.37 3.92 -0.21
N LEU A 24 18.74 3.81 -1.38
CA LEU A 24 18.66 4.91 -2.35
C LEU A 24 18.02 6.17 -1.75
N VAL A 25 16.98 6.03 -0.96
CA VAL A 25 16.33 7.17 -0.28
C VAL A 25 17.25 7.77 0.79
N GLU A 26 18.00 6.94 1.52
CA GLU A 26 18.96 7.40 2.52
C GLU A 26 20.16 8.14 1.91
N GLU A 27 20.59 7.71 0.73
CA GLU A 27 21.71 8.36 0.00
C GLU A 27 21.31 9.67 -0.68
N HIS A 28 20.03 9.85 -0.98
CA HIS A 28 19.51 11.03 -1.70
C HIS A 28 18.37 11.77 -0.96
N PRO A 29 18.57 12.16 0.31
CA PRO A 29 17.52 12.77 1.12
C PRO A 29 17.10 14.17 0.63
N GLU A 30 17.94 14.80 -0.20
CA GLU A 30 17.64 16.09 -0.83
C GLU A 30 16.56 15.99 -1.92
N VAL A 31 16.38 14.80 -2.48
CA VAL A 31 15.47 14.54 -3.61
C VAL A 31 14.33 13.63 -3.22
N LEU A 32 14.63 12.57 -2.47
CA LEU A 32 13.68 11.52 -2.08
C LEU A 32 13.32 11.62 -0.60
N THR A 33 12.03 11.55 -0.29
CA THR A 33 11.53 11.61 1.10
C THR A 33 11.04 10.27 1.60
N GLY A 34 10.86 9.31 0.73
CA GLY A 34 10.46 7.97 1.10
C GLY A 34 10.23 7.05 -0.09
N VAL A 35 10.18 5.77 0.19
CA VAL A 35 9.84 4.71 -0.77
C VAL A 35 8.95 3.68 -0.09
N SER A 36 7.94 3.21 -0.81
CA SER A 36 7.12 2.08 -0.40
C SER A 36 7.10 1.02 -1.49
N PRO A 37 7.40 -0.24 -1.16
CA PRO A 37 6.99 -1.34 -1.99
C PRO A 37 5.48 -1.28 -2.22
N TYR A 38 5.05 -1.63 -3.41
CA TYR A 38 3.64 -1.64 -3.77
C TYR A 38 3.29 -2.95 -4.48
N VAL A 39 2.50 -3.77 -3.82
CA VAL A 39 2.10 -5.08 -4.32
C VAL A 39 0.59 -5.12 -4.44
N SER A 40 0.09 -5.16 -5.68
CA SER A 40 -1.33 -5.44 -5.94
C SER A 40 -1.50 -6.93 -6.16
N PHE A 41 -2.42 -7.56 -5.45
CA PHE A 41 -2.56 -9.02 -5.50
C PHE A 41 -4.01 -9.48 -5.44
N GLN A 42 -4.23 -10.74 -5.78
CA GLN A 42 -5.53 -11.41 -5.72
C GLN A 42 -5.52 -12.46 -4.62
N ALA A 43 -6.56 -12.44 -3.79
CA ALA A 43 -6.74 -13.42 -2.72
C ALA A 43 -8.22 -13.57 -2.40
N THR A 44 -8.57 -14.63 -1.68
CA THR A 44 -9.92 -14.82 -1.17
C THR A 44 -10.10 -14.10 0.16
N LEU A 45 -10.83 -12.99 0.14
CA LEU A 45 -11.18 -12.20 1.31
C LEU A 45 -12.56 -12.63 1.84
N ARG A 46 -12.62 -12.94 3.12
CA ARG A 46 -13.86 -13.38 3.79
C ARG A 46 -14.03 -12.76 5.16
N ARG A 47 -15.29 -12.55 5.54
CA ARG A 47 -15.70 -12.38 6.92
C ARG A 47 -16.81 -13.40 7.23
N GLY A 48 -16.49 -14.39 8.05
CA GLY A 48 -17.40 -15.53 8.23
C GLY A 48 -17.67 -16.23 6.90
N ASP A 49 -18.94 -16.38 6.55
CA ASP A 49 -19.38 -17.01 5.29
C ASP A 49 -19.42 -16.03 4.10
N GLU A 50 -19.32 -14.73 4.37
CA GLU A 50 -19.38 -13.71 3.33
C GLU A 50 -18.03 -13.54 2.63
N LYS A 51 -18.07 -13.53 1.27
CA LYS A 51 -16.91 -13.35 0.41
C LYS A 51 -16.93 -11.99 -0.25
N PHE A 52 -15.77 -11.30 -0.24
CA PHE A 52 -15.55 -10.00 -0.88
C PHE A 52 -14.65 -10.21 -2.11
N ASP A 53 -15.25 -10.47 -3.25
CA ASP A 53 -14.56 -10.91 -4.48
C ASP A 53 -14.10 -9.76 -5.38
N LYS A 54 -14.45 -8.51 -5.06
CA LYS A 54 -14.09 -7.30 -5.83
C LYS A 54 -13.16 -6.36 -5.09
N THR A 55 -12.84 -6.66 -3.84
CA THR A 55 -11.95 -5.84 -3.04
C THR A 55 -10.55 -5.81 -3.64
N GLN A 56 -9.98 -4.62 -3.73
CA GLN A 56 -8.61 -4.41 -4.15
C GLN A 56 -7.68 -4.65 -2.96
N LEU A 57 -6.71 -5.57 -3.13
CA LEU A 57 -5.77 -5.97 -2.08
C LEU A 57 -4.37 -5.44 -2.41
N TYR A 58 -3.77 -4.73 -1.44
CA TYR A 58 -2.46 -4.11 -1.57
C TYR A 58 -1.54 -4.47 -0.43
N GLY A 59 -0.29 -4.77 -0.77
CA GLY A 59 0.82 -4.88 0.17
C GLY A 59 1.70 -3.65 0.07
N VAL A 60 1.92 -2.96 1.19
CA VAL A 60 2.65 -1.69 1.25
C VAL A 60 3.50 -1.61 2.51
N SER A 61 4.32 -0.56 2.63
CA SER A 61 4.98 -0.17 3.87
C SER A 61 4.24 0.98 4.57
N GLU A 62 4.68 1.32 5.78
CA GLU A 62 4.13 2.43 6.56
C GLU A 62 4.31 3.80 5.89
N VAL A 63 5.30 3.92 5.03
CA VAL A 63 5.61 5.15 4.28
C VAL A 63 4.48 5.56 3.36
N MET A 64 3.69 4.59 2.89
CA MET A 64 2.58 4.82 1.99
C MET A 64 1.55 5.81 2.52
N PHE A 65 1.32 5.82 3.83
CA PHE A 65 0.39 6.75 4.48
C PHE A 65 1.06 8.05 4.94
N LYS A 66 2.29 7.98 5.47
CA LYS A 66 3.03 9.16 5.95
C LYS A 66 3.23 10.23 4.88
N ASN A 67 3.24 9.85 3.64
CA ASN A 67 3.49 10.74 2.53
C ASN A 67 2.25 11.53 2.08
N GLU A 68 1.18 11.56 2.87
CA GLU A 68 -0.07 12.28 2.59
C GLU A 68 -0.61 12.12 1.15
N THR A 69 0.10 11.35 0.36
CA THR A 69 -0.01 11.20 -1.07
C THR A 69 -0.48 9.82 -1.51
N GLN A 70 -1.20 9.12 -0.70
CA GLN A 70 -2.23 8.30 -1.32
C GLN A 70 -3.29 9.24 -1.87
N ALA A 71 -2.75 10.24 -2.45
CA ALA A 71 -3.50 11.19 -3.16
C ALA A 71 -4.01 10.45 -4.38
N THR A 72 -5.20 10.20 -4.39
CA THR A 72 -6.02 10.83 -5.40
C THR A 72 -5.52 12.26 -5.52
N MET A 73 -5.30 12.75 -6.70
CA MET A 73 -4.66 14.02 -7.02
C MET A 73 -5.08 15.26 -6.21
N ASP A 74 -5.93 15.13 -5.19
CA ASP A 74 -6.57 16.19 -4.42
C ASP A 74 -6.33 16.15 -2.90
N GLY A 75 -5.20 15.60 -2.44
CA GLY A 75 -4.80 15.66 -1.02
C GLY A 75 -5.20 14.42 -0.21
N GLY A 76 -4.22 13.82 0.36
CA GLY A 76 -4.13 12.54 1.04
C GLY A 76 -5.36 11.97 1.73
N GLN A 77 -5.58 10.69 1.52
CA GLN A 77 -6.63 9.95 2.21
C GLN A 77 -6.33 9.93 3.72
N LYS A 78 -7.32 10.29 4.52
CA LYS A 78 -7.23 10.30 5.99
C LYS A 78 -7.75 9.01 6.59
N LEU A 79 -7.49 8.83 7.87
CA LEU A 79 -8.11 7.79 8.68
C LEU A 79 -9.38 8.32 9.34
N THR A 80 -10.47 7.57 9.25
CA THR A 80 -11.68 7.79 10.04
C THR A 80 -11.50 7.26 11.44
N ALA A 81 -10.80 6.12 11.60
CA ALA A 81 -10.58 5.47 12.87
C ALA A 81 -9.28 4.68 12.89
N GLY A 82 -8.70 4.52 14.08
CA GLY A 82 -7.50 3.72 14.28
C GLY A 82 -6.23 4.36 13.76
N ARG A 83 -5.33 3.52 13.22
CA ARG A 83 -4.03 3.91 12.71
C ARG A 83 -3.69 3.18 11.41
N PHE A 84 -2.71 3.70 10.66
CA PHE A 84 -2.13 2.98 9.52
C PHE A 84 -1.08 1.96 9.99
N LEU A 85 -0.50 1.21 9.04
CA LEU A 85 0.61 0.31 9.32
C LEU A 85 1.78 1.08 9.93
N SER A 86 2.42 0.49 10.93
CA SER A 86 3.66 1.01 11.50
C SER A 86 4.87 0.26 10.94
N PHE A 87 6.06 0.85 11.10
CA PHE A 87 7.32 0.17 10.79
C PHE A 87 7.42 -1.22 11.45
N LEU A 88 7.01 -1.33 12.72
CA LEU A 88 7.03 -2.61 13.44
C LEU A 88 6.04 -3.64 12.87
N ASP A 89 4.90 -3.21 12.36
CA ASP A 89 3.96 -4.13 11.70
C ASP A 89 4.58 -4.75 10.44
N VAL A 90 5.29 -3.93 9.67
CA VAL A 90 5.97 -4.37 8.44
C VAL A 90 7.15 -5.28 8.78
N GLU A 91 8.02 -4.88 9.68
CA GLU A 91 9.19 -5.65 10.11
C GLU A 91 8.84 -7.03 10.69
N ARG A 92 7.76 -7.09 11.46
CA ARG A 92 7.31 -8.33 12.11
C ARG A 92 6.37 -9.16 11.26
N ARG A 93 6.04 -8.70 10.06
CA ARG A 93 5.02 -9.32 9.20
C ARG A 93 3.71 -9.58 9.94
N SER A 94 3.29 -8.58 10.73
CA SER A 94 2.10 -8.69 11.56
C SER A 94 0.85 -8.92 10.71
N ASN A 95 -0.04 -9.81 11.14
CA ASN A 95 -1.31 -10.06 10.48
C ASN A 95 -2.33 -8.98 10.85
N VAL A 96 -2.07 -7.77 10.38
CA VAL A 96 -2.90 -6.59 10.57
C VAL A 96 -3.27 -5.97 9.22
N CYS A 97 -4.39 -5.28 9.17
CA CYS A 97 -4.86 -4.63 7.96
C CYS A 97 -5.50 -3.28 8.23
N VAL A 98 -5.44 -2.42 7.22
CA VAL A 98 -6.17 -1.15 7.15
C VAL A 98 -7.16 -1.27 6.00
N ILE A 99 -8.43 -0.96 6.25
CA ILE A 99 -9.51 -1.16 5.28
C ILE A 99 -10.12 0.17 4.82
N GLY A 100 -10.67 0.17 3.62
CA GLY A 100 -11.45 1.29 3.09
C GLY A 100 -12.86 1.36 3.70
N ALA A 101 -13.52 2.49 3.47
CA ALA A 101 -14.83 2.78 4.04
C ALA A 101 -15.93 1.79 3.59
N TYR A 102 -15.87 1.30 2.35
CA TYR A 102 -16.82 0.30 1.85
C TYR A 102 -16.76 -1.01 2.66
N LEU A 103 -15.57 -1.56 2.86
CA LEU A 103 -15.40 -2.78 3.66
C LEU A 103 -15.80 -2.58 5.12
N ALA A 104 -15.48 -1.42 5.71
CA ALA A 104 -15.89 -1.11 7.08
C ALA A 104 -17.40 -1.14 7.23
N GLN A 105 -18.13 -0.63 6.23
CA GLN A 105 -19.60 -0.62 6.24
C GLN A 105 -20.18 -2.01 5.96
N GLU A 106 -19.74 -2.65 4.89
CA GLU A 106 -20.35 -3.92 4.42
C GLU A 106 -19.99 -5.13 5.29
N ALA A 107 -18.73 -5.22 5.71
CA ALA A 107 -18.27 -6.35 6.52
C ALA A 107 -18.51 -6.19 8.02
N PHE A 108 -18.60 -4.96 8.53
CA PHE A 108 -18.62 -4.68 9.97
C PHE A 108 -19.69 -3.70 10.43
N GLN A 109 -20.54 -3.21 9.52
CA GLN A 109 -21.57 -2.20 9.80
C GLN A 109 -21.03 -0.96 10.53
N GLY A 110 -19.81 -0.57 10.18
CA GLY A 110 -19.12 0.59 10.73
C GLY A 110 -18.28 0.34 11.98
N ASP A 111 -18.36 -0.84 12.59
CA ASP A 111 -17.59 -1.20 13.81
C ASP A 111 -16.49 -2.22 13.48
N ALA A 112 -15.45 -1.78 12.80
CA ALA A 112 -14.41 -2.65 12.25
C ALA A 112 -13.17 -2.79 13.14
N LEU A 113 -12.80 -1.79 13.94
CA LEU A 113 -11.56 -1.80 14.71
C LEU A 113 -11.48 -2.98 15.68
N GLY A 114 -10.36 -3.70 15.63
CA GLY A 114 -10.11 -4.85 16.48
C GLY A 114 -10.80 -6.14 16.02
N GLN A 115 -11.64 -6.08 15.00
CA GLN A 115 -12.27 -7.24 14.39
C GLN A 115 -11.37 -7.84 13.29
N THR A 116 -11.69 -9.02 12.81
CA THR A 116 -10.85 -9.78 11.88
C THR A 116 -11.50 -10.06 10.54
N LEU A 117 -10.67 -10.08 9.50
CA LEU A 117 -10.97 -10.60 8.18
C LEU A 117 -10.05 -11.79 7.86
N SER A 118 -10.50 -12.69 7.04
CA SER A 118 -9.69 -13.80 6.53
C SER A 118 -9.21 -13.50 5.12
N ILE A 119 -7.91 -13.62 4.89
CA ILE A 119 -7.28 -13.52 3.57
C ILE A 119 -6.60 -14.86 3.28
N ASN A 120 -7.11 -15.61 2.29
CA ASN A 120 -6.67 -16.97 1.98
C ASN A 120 -6.63 -17.90 3.21
N GLY A 121 -7.59 -17.74 4.14
CA GLY A 121 -7.67 -18.51 5.38
C GLY A 121 -6.83 -17.98 6.54
N ALA A 122 -5.95 -17.01 6.33
CA ALA A 122 -5.20 -16.34 7.41
C ALA A 122 -6.00 -15.17 8.00
N SER A 123 -6.08 -15.10 9.33
CA SER A 123 -6.80 -14.04 10.03
C SER A 123 -5.98 -12.76 10.13
N TYR A 124 -6.57 -11.63 9.71
CA TYR A 124 -5.99 -10.30 9.80
C TYR A 124 -6.85 -9.40 10.68
N THR A 125 -6.24 -8.71 11.62
CA THR A 125 -6.92 -7.78 12.52
C THR A 125 -6.99 -6.39 11.91
N VAL A 126 -8.18 -5.80 11.90
CA VAL A 126 -8.38 -4.42 11.44
C VAL A 126 -7.85 -3.44 12.49
N ILE A 127 -6.86 -2.64 12.11
CA ILE A 127 -6.21 -1.63 12.95
C ILE A 127 -6.52 -0.21 12.55
N GLY A 128 -7.06 0.00 11.36
CA GLY A 128 -7.41 1.32 10.85
C GLY A 128 -8.49 1.25 9.78
N VAL A 129 -9.25 2.33 9.67
CA VAL A 129 -10.29 2.53 8.65
C VAL A 129 -10.03 3.86 7.96
N LEU A 130 -9.96 3.82 6.64
CA LEU A 130 -9.74 4.99 5.79
C LEU A 130 -11.05 5.75 5.54
N ASP A 131 -10.92 7.07 5.35
CA ASP A 131 -12.04 7.91 4.95
C ASP A 131 -12.60 7.49 3.60
N GLN A 132 -13.86 7.82 3.37
CA GLN A 132 -14.51 7.64 2.08
C GLN A 132 -13.87 8.55 1.03
N LEU A 133 -13.46 7.96 -0.10
CA LEU A 133 -12.92 8.66 -1.27
C LEU A 133 -14.00 9.09 -2.25
N SER A 134 -15.02 8.25 -2.44
CA SER A 134 -16.13 8.54 -3.37
C SER A 134 -16.97 9.70 -2.86
N THR A 135 -17.45 10.55 -3.78
CA THR A 135 -18.30 11.71 -3.46
C THR A 135 -19.79 11.34 -3.35
N GLY A 136 -20.13 10.10 -3.59
CA GLY A 136 -21.50 9.59 -3.57
C GLY A 136 -21.58 8.23 -2.87
N GLU A 137 -22.42 7.35 -3.39
CA GLU A 137 -22.56 5.99 -2.89
C GLU A 137 -21.28 5.19 -3.12
N MET A 138 -20.84 4.48 -2.07
CA MET A 138 -19.70 3.56 -2.17
C MET A 138 -20.13 2.30 -2.94
N LEU A 139 -19.32 1.90 -3.90
CA LEU A 139 -19.61 0.78 -4.77
C LEU A 139 -18.68 -0.40 -4.53
N LYS A 140 -19.21 -1.60 -4.67
CA LYS A 140 -18.43 -2.83 -4.70
C LYS A 140 -17.39 -2.78 -5.82
N GLY A 141 -16.12 -2.99 -5.48
CA GLY A 141 -14.99 -2.86 -6.41
C GLY A 141 -14.59 -1.42 -6.73
N GLY A 142 -15.21 -0.43 -6.08
CA GLY A 142 -14.85 0.98 -6.20
C GLY A 142 -13.63 1.38 -5.37
N PRO A 143 -13.29 2.69 -5.35
CA PRO A 143 -12.09 3.18 -4.66
C PRO A 143 -12.12 3.00 -3.14
N ASP A 144 -13.29 2.84 -2.54
CA ASP A 144 -13.46 2.59 -1.11
C ASP A 144 -13.46 1.11 -0.73
N ASP A 145 -13.48 0.21 -1.73
CA ASP A 145 -13.42 -1.24 -1.56
C ASP A 145 -11.99 -1.74 -1.69
N GLN A 146 -11.20 -1.49 -0.63
CA GLN A 146 -9.77 -1.76 -0.60
C GLN A 146 -9.28 -2.19 0.77
N ILE A 147 -8.17 -2.92 0.79
CA ILE A 147 -7.47 -3.38 1.99
C ILE A 147 -5.96 -3.27 1.81
N TYR A 148 -5.27 -2.81 2.84
CA TYR A 148 -3.82 -2.69 2.92
C TYR A 148 -3.26 -3.61 3.99
N ILE A 149 -2.22 -4.36 3.65
CA ILE A 149 -1.46 -5.22 4.56
C ILE A 149 0.05 -4.96 4.38
N PRO A 150 0.91 -5.41 5.29
CA PRO A 150 2.35 -5.35 5.07
C PRO A 150 2.75 -6.07 3.78
N TYR A 151 3.67 -5.49 3.01
CA TYR A 151 3.98 -5.98 1.65
C TYR A 151 4.57 -7.40 1.63
N GLU A 152 5.34 -7.79 2.65
CA GLU A 152 5.89 -9.14 2.73
C GLU A 152 4.80 -10.20 2.96
N ASN A 153 3.76 -9.85 3.73
CA ASN A 153 2.59 -10.71 3.89
C ASN A 153 1.88 -10.91 2.54
N ALA A 154 1.78 -9.85 1.73
CA ALA A 154 1.20 -9.93 0.40
C ALA A 154 2.03 -10.83 -0.54
N LEU A 155 3.35 -10.69 -0.52
CA LEU A 155 4.26 -11.55 -1.29
C LEU A 155 4.11 -13.02 -0.90
N GLU A 156 4.04 -13.32 0.39
CA GLU A 156 3.81 -14.68 0.89
C GLU A 156 2.48 -15.26 0.42
N LEU A 157 1.40 -14.48 0.50
CA LEU A 157 0.07 -14.90 0.03
C LEU A 157 0.01 -15.16 -1.48
N MET A 158 0.81 -14.43 -2.26
CA MET A 158 0.94 -14.63 -3.71
C MET A 158 1.88 -15.78 -4.09
N GLY A 159 2.73 -16.23 -3.16
CA GLY A 159 3.87 -17.10 -3.49
C GLY A 159 4.94 -16.40 -4.33
N ALA A 160 4.97 -15.07 -4.30
CA ALA A 160 5.98 -14.26 -5.00
C ALA A 160 7.19 -14.00 -4.11
N ARG A 161 8.35 -13.80 -4.75
CA ARG A 161 9.61 -13.53 -4.04
C ARG A 161 10.05 -12.08 -4.12
N TYR A 162 9.56 -11.33 -5.11
CA TYR A 162 10.10 -10.03 -5.47
C TYR A 162 8.98 -9.01 -5.61
N VAL A 163 9.32 -7.78 -5.22
CA VAL A 163 8.50 -6.60 -5.47
C VAL A 163 8.81 -6.06 -6.86
N THR A 164 7.78 -5.80 -7.65
CA THR A 164 7.92 -5.33 -9.03
C THR A 164 7.59 -3.85 -9.20
N LEU A 165 7.05 -3.22 -8.17
CA LEU A 165 6.62 -1.83 -8.21
C LEU A 165 6.96 -1.13 -6.89
N TYR A 166 7.55 0.07 -7.00
CA TYR A 166 7.86 0.94 -5.87
C TYR A 166 7.24 2.32 -6.09
N ILE A 167 6.76 2.91 -5.01
CA ILE A 167 6.28 4.29 -5.00
C ILE A 167 7.27 5.14 -4.23
N PHE A 168 7.92 6.05 -4.95
CA PHE A 168 8.83 7.04 -4.38
C PHE A 168 8.10 8.37 -4.16
N THR A 169 8.50 9.07 -3.12
CA THR A 169 8.02 10.42 -2.85
C THR A 169 9.18 11.41 -2.88
N SER A 170 8.94 12.59 -3.41
CA SER A 170 9.91 13.67 -3.50
C SER A 170 9.45 14.93 -2.79
N THR A 171 10.39 15.83 -2.48
CA THR A 171 10.12 17.08 -1.75
C THR A 171 9.34 18.10 -2.58
N SER A 172 9.52 18.14 -3.89
CA SER A 172 8.86 19.09 -4.80
C SER A 172 8.80 18.60 -6.24
N GLY A 173 8.04 19.29 -7.11
CA GLY A 173 7.94 18.97 -8.53
C GLY A 173 9.24 19.21 -9.34
N GLU A 174 10.10 20.11 -8.89
CA GLU A 174 11.40 20.34 -9.54
C GLU A 174 12.39 19.21 -9.21
N THR A 175 12.32 18.67 -8.01
CA THR A 175 13.15 17.52 -7.60
C THR A 175 12.68 16.20 -8.22
N ALA A 176 11.52 16.19 -8.83
CA ALA A 176 10.95 15.04 -9.48
C ALA A 176 11.74 14.53 -10.67
N ALA A 177 12.18 15.43 -11.53
CA ALA A 177 13.03 15.08 -12.66
C ALA A 177 14.39 14.55 -12.19
N GLN A 178 14.95 15.16 -11.14
CA GLN A 178 16.18 14.72 -10.50
C GLN A 178 16.01 13.36 -9.80
N ALA A 179 14.89 13.15 -9.12
CA ALA A 179 14.57 11.87 -8.51
C ALA A 179 14.51 10.74 -9.55
N LYS A 180 13.90 11.03 -10.71
CA LYS A 180 13.85 10.08 -11.81
C LYS A 180 15.25 9.76 -12.35
N GLU A 181 16.10 10.76 -12.54
CA GLU A 181 17.48 10.55 -12.99
C GLU A 181 18.30 9.71 -12.00
N VAL A 182 18.15 9.96 -10.71
CA VAL A 182 18.81 9.18 -9.64
C VAL A 182 18.37 7.73 -9.66
N ILE A 183 17.06 7.48 -9.74
CA ILE A 183 16.50 6.13 -9.81
C ILE A 183 16.93 5.42 -11.09
N ASP A 184 16.85 6.11 -12.23
CA ASP A 184 17.24 5.54 -13.52
C ASP A 184 18.75 5.23 -13.58
N SER A 185 19.62 6.05 -13.01
CA SER A 185 21.06 5.81 -13.00
C SER A 185 21.45 4.58 -12.19
N MET A 186 20.78 4.33 -11.06
CA MET A 186 21.05 3.15 -10.23
C MET A 186 20.64 1.83 -10.92
N LEU A 187 19.65 1.90 -11.79
CA LEU A 187 19.06 0.71 -12.40
C LEU A 187 19.68 0.33 -13.75
N TYR A 188 20.49 1.21 -14.34
CA TYR A 188 21.12 1.01 -15.65
C TYR A 188 22.66 0.94 -15.60
N ASP A 189 23.26 1.07 -14.39
CA ASP A 189 24.67 0.79 -14.13
C ASP A 189 24.86 -0.66 -13.61
#